data_946553b2fb0de4b04b8b2944f41992db
#
_entry.id   946553b2fb0de4b04b8b2944f41992db
#
_cell.length_a   1.000
_cell.length_b   1.000
_cell.length_c   1.000
_cell.angle_alpha   90.00
_cell.angle_beta   90.00
_cell.angle_gamma   90.00
#
_symmetry.space_group_name_H-M   'P 1'
#
loop_
_entity.id
_entity.type
_entity.pdbx_description
1 polymer ?
#
loop_
_entity_poly.entity_id
_entity_poly.type
_entity_poly.pdbx_seq_one_letter_code
_entity_poly.pdbx_strand_id
1 'polypeptide(L)'
;MLKLNTITDDAVLEELGRRLGRRRLDLQLTQAKLAEQAGVSKRTVERMEAGAAAQTLSLIRILRVLELLQGLDRLIPETGPRPMDLLKLKGKERKRASSSRAADQPGEAWSWGDDS
;
A
#
# COMPACT_ATOMS: atom_id res chain seq x y z
N MET A 1 10.17 14.28 -16.89
CA MET A 1 9.57 13.52 -15.79
C MET A 1 9.88 14.19 -14.46
N LEU A 2 8.86 14.30 -13.62
CA LEU A 2 9.05 14.90 -12.31
C LEU A 2 9.88 13.99 -11.41
N LYS A 3 10.83 14.59 -10.71
CA LYS A 3 11.60 13.87 -9.70
C LYS A 3 10.92 14.10 -8.36
N LEU A 4 10.00 13.21 -8.01
CA LEU A 4 9.17 13.40 -6.82
C LEU A 4 9.97 13.53 -5.54
N ASN A 5 11.17 12.93 -5.48
CA ASN A 5 12.00 13.01 -4.28
C ASN A 5 12.58 14.39 -4.03
N THR A 6 12.57 15.27 -5.02
CA THR A 6 13.25 16.56 -4.92
C THR A 6 12.30 17.74 -4.82
N ILE A 7 10.99 17.51 -4.81
CA ILE A 7 10.02 18.58 -4.69
C ILE A 7 9.39 18.55 -3.30
N THR A 8 8.67 19.62 -2.95
CA THR A 8 8.08 19.73 -1.62
C THR A 8 6.90 18.77 -1.44
N ASP A 9 6.52 18.54 -0.20
CA ASP A 9 5.36 17.71 0.11
C ASP A 9 4.11 18.26 -0.55
N ASP A 10 3.92 19.58 -0.51
CA ASP A 10 2.75 20.20 -1.13
C ASP A 10 2.74 19.96 -2.63
N ALA A 11 3.90 20.04 -3.27
CA ALA A 11 3.98 19.79 -4.70
C ALA A 11 3.68 18.31 -5.03
N VAL A 12 4.10 17.39 -4.15
CA VAL A 12 3.76 15.98 -4.33
C VAL A 12 2.26 15.78 -4.19
N LEU A 13 1.63 16.43 -3.22
CA LEU A 13 0.19 16.32 -3.05
C LEU A 13 -0.57 16.86 -4.26
N GLU A 14 -0.09 17.97 -4.83
CA GLU A 14 -0.71 18.51 -6.04
C GLU A 14 -0.58 17.55 -7.21
N GLU A 15 0.60 16.97 -7.36
CA GLU A 15 0.82 16.00 -8.44
C GLU A 15 -0.02 14.75 -8.26
N LEU A 16 -0.11 14.25 -7.02
CA LEU A 16 -0.95 13.12 -6.71
C LEU A 16 -2.41 13.43 -7.07
N GLY A 17 -2.89 14.59 -6.64
CA GLY A 17 -4.27 15.00 -6.92
C GLY A 17 -4.54 15.08 -8.42
N ARG A 18 -3.61 15.63 -9.16
CA ARG A 18 -3.74 15.75 -10.61
C ARG A 18 -3.83 14.39 -11.28
N ARG A 19 -2.98 13.46 -10.84
CA ARG A 19 -2.99 12.10 -11.40
C ARG A 19 -4.26 11.34 -11.04
N LEU A 20 -4.76 11.52 -9.83
CA LEU A 20 -6.01 10.90 -9.42
C LEU A 20 -7.17 11.43 -10.27
N GLY A 21 -7.23 12.74 -10.48
CA GLY A 21 -8.26 13.34 -11.30
C GLY A 21 -8.19 12.86 -12.75
N ARG A 22 -6.99 12.75 -13.29
CA ARG A 22 -6.81 12.25 -14.65
C ARG A 22 -7.28 10.81 -14.77
N ARG A 23 -6.93 9.96 -13.80
CA ARG A 23 -7.35 8.57 -13.82
C ARG A 23 -8.87 8.47 -13.72
N ARG A 24 -9.47 9.31 -12.87
CA ARG A 24 -10.93 9.35 -12.74
C ARG A 24 -11.58 9.67 -14.08
N LEU A 25 -11.06 10.67 -14.78
CA LEU A 25 -11.60 11.05 -16.08
C LEU A 25 -11.41 9.94 -17.11
N ASP A 26 -10.28 9.27 -17.08
CA ASP A 26 -10.04 8.15 -17.99
C ASP A 26 -11.08 7.03 -17.78
N LEU A 27 -11.56 6.85 -16.57
CA LEU A 27 -12.60 5.89 -16.26
C LEU A 27 -14.00 6.45 -16.42
N GLN A 28 -14.11 7.70 -16.92
CA GLN A 28 -15.39 8.36 -17.20
C GLN A 28 -16.24 8.53 -15.95
N LEU A 29 -15.60 8.81 -14.82
CA LEU A 29 -16.29 9.04 -13.56
C LEU A 29 -16.32 10.53 -13.23
N THR A 30 -17.45 10.99 -12.72
CA THR A 30 -17.52 12.32 -12.11
C THR A 30 -16.95 12.22 -10.69
N GLN A 31 -16.63 13.39 -10.11
CA GLN A 31 -16.19 13.42 -8.72
C GLN A 31 -17.27 12.86 -7.80
N ALA A 32 -18.52 13.19 -8.06
CA ALA A 32 -19.63 12.69 -7.26
C ALA A 32 -19.75 11.17 -7.36
N LYS A 33 -19.58 10.63 -8.56
CA LYS A 33 -19.69 9.18 -8.74
C LYS A 33 -18.54 8.44 -8.09
N LEU A 34 -17.34 8.97 -8.22
CA LEU A 34 -16.19 8.40 -7.54
C LEU A 34 -16.40 8.39 -6.03
N ALA A 35 -16.88 9.51 -5.49
CA ALA A 35 -17.15 9.61 -4.04
C ALA A 35 -18.16 8.57 -3.60
N GLU A 36 -19.24 8.42 -4.37
CA GLU A 36 -20.27 7.44 -4.06
C GLU A 36 -19.71 6.03 -4.04
N GLN A 37 -18.97 5.66 -5.07
CA GLN A 37 -18.41 4.31 -5.16
C GLN A 37 -17.34 4.04 -4.11
N ALA A 38 -16.58 5.07 -3.74
CA ALA A 38 -15.51 4.92 -2.76
C ALA A 38 -16.01 5.01 -1.32
N GLY A 39 -17.23 5.48 -1.12
CA GLY A 39 -17.76 5.65 0.22
C GLY A 39 -17.16 6.83 0.96
N VAL A 40 -16.80 7.88 0.23
CA VAL A 40 -16.28 9.11 0.81
C VAL A 40 -17.14 10.27 0.34
N SER A 41 -16.97 11.45 0.94
CA SER A 41 -17.73 12.61 0.51
C SER A 41 -17.17 13.17 -0.79
N LYS A 42 -18.02 13.82 -1.56
CA LYS A 42 -17.58 14.51 -2.77
C LYS A 42 -16.52 15.55 -2.44
N ARG A 43 -16.67 16.22 -1.29
CA ARG A 43 -15.69 17.22 -0.85
C ARG A 43 -14.32 16.58 -0.65
N THR A 44 -14.28 15.37 -0.12
CA THR A 44 -13.02 14.65 0.05
C THR A 44 -12.33 14.44 -1.30
N VAL A 45 -13.10 14.02 -2.32
CA VAL A 45 -12.55 13.85 -3.67
C VAL A 45 -12.06 15.18 -4.22
N GLU A 46 -12.87 16.23 -4.09
CA GLU A 46 -12.51 17.55 -4.59
C GLU A 46 -11.22 18.05 -3.96
N ARG A 47 -11.12 17.92 -2.64
CA ARG A 47 -9.94 18.40 -1.93
C ARG A 47 -8.69 17.59 -2.29
N MET A 48 -8.86 16.28 -2.41
CA MET A 48 -7.73 15.42 -2.74
C MET A 48 -7.22 15.72 -4.14
N GLU A 49 -8.12 15.93 -5.10
CA GLU A 49 -7.70 16.27 -6.46
C GLU A 49 -7.08 17.67 -6.53
N ALA A 50 -7.41 18.53 -5.59
CA ALA A 50 -6.83 19.87 -5.51
C ALA A 50 -5.50 19.88 -4.78
N GLY A 51 -5.04 18.76 -4.29
CA GLY A 51 -3.73 18.68 -3.63
C GLY A 51 -3.76 18.86 -2.13
N ALA A 52 -4.93 18.80 -1.52
CA ALA A 52 -5.02 18.88 -0.06
C ALA A 52 -4.65 17.54 0.57
N ALA A 53 -4.17 17.60 1.80
CA ALA A 53 -3.89 16.39 2.56
C ALA A 53 -5.19 15.64 2.84
N ALA A 54 -5.12 14.33 2.91
CA ALA A 54 -6.28 13.51 3.16
C ALA A 54 -5.89 12.34 4.04
N GLN A 55 -6.92 11.72 4.64
CA GLN A 55 -6.68 10.54 5.45
C GLN A 55 -6.30 9.36 4.58
N THR A 56 -5.39 8.54 5.09
CA THR A 56 -4.93 7.36 4.37
C THR A 56 -6.09 6.44 3.97
N LEU A 57 -7.07 6.27 4.85
CA LEU A 57 -8.21 5.42 4.54
C LEU A 57 -8.99 5.93 3.32
N SER A 58 -9.19 7.25 3.25
CA SER A 58 -9.88 7.83 2.11
C SER A 58 -9.11 7.58 0.81
N LEU A 59 -7.79 7.72 0.87
CA LEU A 59 -6.93 7.46 -0.28
C LEU A 59 -7.06 6.00 -0.73
N ILE A 60 -7.03 5.07 0.21
CA ILE A 60 -7.16 3.64 -0.11
C ILE A 60 -8.49 3.37 -0.81
N ARG A 61 -9.57 3.94 -0.30
CA ARG A 61 -10.90 3.72 -0.89
C ARG A 61 -10.98 4.27 -2.31
N ILE A 62 -10.39 5.44 -2.53
CA ILE A 62 -10.38 6.05 -3.85
C ILE A 62 -9.50 5.25 -4.81
N LEU A 63 -8.32 4.82 -4.36
CA LEU A 63 -7.43 4.01 -5.21
C LEU A 63 -8.08 2.71 -5.63
N ARG A 64 -8.89 2.12 -4.74
CA ARG A 64 -9.57 0.88 -5.08
C ARG A 64 -10.58 1.08 -6.21
N VAL A 65 -11.37 2.14 -6.15
CA VAL A 65 -12.34 2.44 -7.21
C VAL A 65 -11.63 2.76 -8.53
N LEU A 66 -10.51 3.46 -8.45
CA LEU A 66 -9.74 3.84 -9.63
C LEU A 66 -8.90 2.69 -10.18
N GLU A 67 -8.96 1.52 -9.55
CA GLU A 67 -8.22 0.33 -9.96
C GLU A 67 -6.70 0.55 -9.93
N LEU A 68 -6.25 1.30 -8.92
CA LEU A 68 -4.84 1.60 -8.74
C LEU A 68 -4.25 0.96 -7.51
N LEU A 69 -5.10 0.30 -6.69
CA LEU A 69 -4.63 -0.20 -5.40
C LEU A 69 -3.56 -1.28 -5.55
N GLN A 70 -3.64 -2.08 -6.62
CA GLN A 70 -2.62 -3.09 -6.85
C GLN A 70 -1.25 -2.47 -7.12
N GLY A 71 -1.19 -1.20 -7.47
CA GLY A 71 0.08 -0.49 -7.62
C GLY A 71 0.85 -0.39 -6.31
N LEU A 72 0.20 -0.66 -5.20
CA LEU A 72 0.87 -0.70 -3.91
C LEU A 72 2.01 -1.70 -3.90
N ASP A 73 1.87 -2.80 -4.63
CA ASP A 73 2.92 -3.82 -4.71
C ASP A 73 4.20 -3.28 -5.35
N ARG A 74 4.06 -2.31 -6.24
CA ARG A 74 5.24 -1.68 -6.84
C ARG A 74 5.77 -0.56 -5.96
N LEU A 75 4.87 0.15 -5.31
CA LEU A 75 5.25 1.26 -4.46
C LEU A 75 5.96 0.76 -3.19
N ILE A 76 5.38 -0.24 -2.54
CA ILE A 76 5.93 -0.83 -1.33
C ILE A 76 5.86 -2.34 -1.53
N PRO A 77 6.89 -2.93 -2.17
CA PRO A 77 6.82 -4.36 -2.48
C PRO A 77 6.79 -5.21 -1.24
N GLU A 78 6.10 -6.32 -1.33
CA GLU A 78 6.20 -7.34 -0.31
C GLU A 78 7.57 -7.96 -0.46
N THR A 79 8.48 -7.59 0.45
CA THR A 79 9.86 -8.00 0.29
C THR A 79 10.07 -9.36 0.89
N GLY A 80 10.57 -10.27 0.07
CA GLY A 80 11.21 -11.44 0.62
C GLY A 80 12.54 -11.03 1.23
N PRO A 81 13.17 -11.92 1.95
CA PRO A 81 14.49 -11.63 2.54
C PRO A 81 15.50 -11.32 1.44
N ARG A 82 16.43 -10.42 1.73
CA ARG A 82 17.54 -10.17 0.85
C ARG A 82 18.37 -11.43 0.72
N PRO A 83 19.20 -11.57 -0.34
CA PRO A 83 20.04 -12.77 -0.46
C PRO A 83 20.84 -13.08 0.79
N MET A 84 21.41 -12.06 1.44
CA MET A 84 22.13 -12.28 2.69
C MET A 84 21.21 -12.77 3.81
N ASP A 85 20.03 -12.22 3.87
CA ASP A 85 19.06 -12.61 4.88
C ASP A 85 18.55 -14.03 4.64
N LEU A 86 18.43 -14.44 3.38
CA LEU A 86 18.05 -15.80 3.06
C LEU A 86 19.07 -16.80 3.57
N LEU A 87 20.34 -16.49 3.44
CA LEU A 87 21.38 -17.36 3.96
C LEU A 87 21.31 -17.47 5.47
N LYS A 88 21.05 -16.36 6.15
CA LYS A 88 20.91 -16.38 7.60
C LYS A 88 19.71 -17.18 8.03
N LEU A 89 18.60 -17.03 7.32
CA LEU A 89 17.39 -17.78 7.63
C LEU A 89 17.61 -19.28 7.46
N LYS A 90 18.26 -19.68 6.40
CA LYS A 90 18.55 -21.08 6.18
C LYS A 90 19.41 -21.65 7.29
N GLY A 91 20.40 -20.89 7.73
CA GLY A 91 21.22 -21.28 8.86
C GLY A 91 20.41 -21.47 10.12
N LYS A 92 19.53 -20.55 10.43
CA LYS A 92 18.69 -20.66 11.59
C LYS A 92 17.73 -21.83 11.50
N GLU A 93 17.14 -22.02 10.35
CA GLU A 93 16.22 -23.13 10.15
C GLU A 93 16.90 -24.46 10.31
N ARG A 94 18.11 -24.59 9.82
CA ARG A 94 18.87 -25.81 10.00
C ARG A 94 19.16 -26.10 11.47
N LYS A 95 19.50 -25.07 12.21
CA LYS A 95 19.74 -25.22 13.64
C LYS A 95 18.48 -25.66 14.36
N ARG A 96 17.36 -25.05 14.03
CA ARG A 96 16.09 -25.45 14.62
C ARG A 96 15.74 -26.88 14.29
N ALA A 97 15.89 -27.23 13.03
CA ALA A 97 15.53 -28.57 12.60
C ALA A 97 16.37 -29.59 13.31
N SER A 98 17.64 -29.30 13.59
CA SER A 98 18.50 -30.26 14.19
C SER A 98 18.38 -30.32 15.70
N SER A 99 17.91 -29.29 16.35
CA SER A 99 17.96 -29.26 17.79
C SER A 99 16.62 -29.19 18.49
N SER A 100 15.56 -28.72 17.86
CA SER A 100 14.40 -28.47 18.62
C SER A 100 13.12 -28.67 17.92
N ARG A 101 13.10 -29.56 17.02
CA ARG A 101 11.93 -29.73 16.32
C ARG A 101 10.75 -29.99 17.11
N ALA A 102 10.94 -30.55 18.18
CA ALA A 102 9.84 -30.94 18.98
C ALA A 102 9.06 -29.82 19.55
N ALA A 103 9.60 -28.72 19.66
CA ALA A 103 8.90 -27.66 20.26
C ALA A 103 7.84 -27.03 19.44
N ASP A 104 7.70 -27.39 18.29
CA ASP A 104 6.86 -26.65 17.50
C ASP A 104 5.67 -26.98 17.22
N GLN A 105 5.09 -26.79 17.15
CA GLN A 105 4.15 -26.98 16.76
C GLN A 105 3.17 -26.58 17.15
N PRO A 106 2.72 -26.13 17.23
CA PRO A 106 1.86 -25.64 17.33
C PRO A 106 1.17 -24.95 16.91
N GLY A 107 1.25 -24.41 16.71
CA GLY A 107 0.79 -23.80 16.50
C GLY A 107 0.71 -23.02 16.26
N GLU A 108 0.94 -22.75 16.26
CA GLU A 108 1.00 -22.08 16.20
C GLU A 108 1.00 -21.43 15.74
N ALA A 109 1.22 -21.45 15.83
CA ALA A 109 1.39 -20.89 15.77
C ALA A 109 1.65 -20.06 15.21
N TRP A 110 1.70 -19.73 15.03
CA TRP A 110 2.19 -18.96 14.59
C TRP A 110 1.63 -17.97 14.24
N SER A 111 1.55 -17.93 14.35
CA SER A 111 1.19 -17.34 14.33
C SER A 111 1.47 -16.36 13.99
N TRP A 112 1.90 -15.88 13.76
CA TRP A 112 2.38 -15.10 13.66
C TRP A 112 1.79 -14.21 13.68
N GLY A 113 1.95 -14.80 13.84
CA GLY A 113 1.65 -14.59 14.35
C GLY A 113 1.35 -14.54 14.44
N ASP A 114 1.26 -14.36 14.33
CA ASP A 114 1.09 -14.69 14.83
C ASP A 114 0.79 -14.58 15.01
N ASP A 115 0.94 -14.40 14.79
CA ASP A 115 0.90 -14.59 15.28
C ASP A 115 0.49 -14.44 15.34
N SER A 116 0.60 -14.40 15.12
CA SER A 116 0.36 -14.59 15.49
C SER A 116 0.15 -14.45 15.62
#